data_baeeac75d298d9d08297b278e703d7ee
#
_entry.id   baeeac75d298d9d08297b278e703d7ee
#
_cell.length_a   1.000
_cell.length_b   1.000
_cell.length_c   1.000
_cell.angle_alpha   90.00
_cell.angle_beta   90.00
_cell.angle_gamma   90.00
#
_symmetry.space_group_name_H-M   'P 1'
#
loop_
_entity.id
_entity.type
_entity.pdbx_description
1 polymer ?
#
loop_
_entity_poly.entity_id
_entity_poly.type
_entity_poly.pdbx_seq_one_letter_code
_entity_poly.pdbx_strand_id
1 'polypeptide(L)'
;MDWQEIAGSWVLIPTRPKGIIHFLGGAFVGTAPQATYRWLLEQLGRQGYAVISTPFLNTFDHGAIARDVLNRFETTLERLKAKTVLSKRHLPIYGIGHSMGCKIHLLIGSLFPVERAGNILISFNNYPANRAIPFLDQFAPNPAFNIEFTPSPLETNELIAKRYEIRRNLLIKFTDDTIDQTASLSQVLQQRFPNMVTVQTLRGNHLTPLGQDINWRSGQVFTPFDAIGQWIKQEVYRDLNQLKREVIRWLDPFAPV
;
A
#
# COMPACT_ATOMS: atom_id res chain seq x y z
N MET A 1 -3.34 -9.49 19.89
CA MET A 1 -3.83 -9.67 18.48
C MET A 1 -2.75 -10.41 17.73
N ASP A 2 -3.10 -11.55 17.17
CA ASP A 2 -2.14 -12.39 16.45
C ASP A 2 -2.44 -12.37 14.96
N TRP A 3 -1.39 -12.43 14.15
CA TRP A 3 -1.52 -12.55 12.73
C TRP A 3 -2.02 -13.94 12.34
N GLN A 4 -2.98 -14.00 11.44
CA GLN A 4 -3.54 -15.24 10.89
C GLN A 4 -3.54 -15.16 9.38
N GLU A 5 -3.31 -16.28 8.71
CA GLU A 5 -3.45 -16.37 7.27
C GLU A 5 -4.85 -16.89 6.91
N ILE A 6 -5.58 -16.15 6.07
CA ILE A 6 -6.91 -16.52 5.59
C ILE A 6 -6.98 -16.22 4.09
N ALA A 7 -7.26 -17.24 3.28
CA ALA A 7 -7.40 -17.14 1.82
C ALA A 7 -6.22 -16.42 1.13
N GLY A 8 -4.99 -16.67 1.60
CA GLY A 8 -3.77 -16.06 1.05
C GLY A 8 -3.55 -14.60 1.43
N SER A 9 -4.32 -14.09 2.40
CA SER A 9 -4.10 -12.77 3.01
C SER A 9 -3.76 -12.93 4.49
N TRP A 10 -2.90 -12.04 4.99
CA TRP A 10 -2.58 -11.94 6.41
C TRP A 10 -3.56 -11.00 7.09
N VAL A 11 -4.19 -11.46 8.15
CA VAL A 11 -5.22 -10.71 8.87
C VAL A 11 -4.84 -10.46 10.32
N LEU A 12 -5.18 -9.25 10.80
CA LEU A 12 -5.03 -8.84 12.18
C LEU A 12 -6.37 -8.24 12.63
N ILE A 13 -7.07 -8.92 13.55
CA ILE A 13 -8.44 -8.57 13.91
C ILE A 13 -8.52 -8.10 15.36
N PRO A 14 -8.91 -6.86 15.63
CA PRO A 14 -9.21 -6.39 16.97
C PRO A 14 -10.57 -6.93 17.46
N THR A 15 -10.78 -6.95 18.77
CA THR A 15 -12.00 -7.49 19.40
C THR A 15 -13.28 -6.78 18.90
N ARG A 16 -13.21 -5.48 18.61
CA ARG A 16 -14.33 -4.67 18.13
C ARG A 16 -13.87 -3.78 16.99
N PRO A 17 -13.81 -4.30 15.77
CA PRO A 17 -13.36 -3.51 14.62
C PRO A 17 -14.35 -2.36 14.32
N LYS A 18 -13.80 -1.16 14.09
CA LYS A 18 -14.54 0.04 13.67
C LYS A 18 -14.43 0.33 12.17
N GLY A 19 -13.56 -0.38 11.48
CA GLY A 19 -13.33 -0.30 10.04
C GLY A 19 -12.39 -1.39 9.58
N ILE A 20 -12.23 -1.53 8.27
CA ILE A 20 -11.39 -2.54 7.61
C ILE A 20 -10.35 -1.83 6.77
N ILE A 21 -9.11 -2.25 6.86
CA ILE A 21 -8.00 -1.78 6.04
C ILE A 21 -7.59 -2.91 5.10
N HIS A 22 -7.66 -2.67 3.79
CA HIS A 22 -6.99 -3.48 2.78
C HIS A 22 -5.61 -2.88 2.51
N PHE A 23 -4.56 -3.56 2.95
CA PHE A 23 -3.19 -3.08 2.81
C PHE A 23 -2.45 -3.79 1.67
N LEU A 24 -1.75 -2.99 0.84
CA LEU A 24 -0.87 -3.47 -0.24
C LEU A 24 0.50 -2.81 -0.12
N GLY A 25 1.54 -3.62 -0.01
CA GLY A 25 2.92 -3.16 0.11
C GLY A 25 3.56 -2.73 -1.22
N GLY A 26 4.83 -2.33 -1.16
CA GLY A 26 5.64 -2.01 -2.34
C GLY A 26 6.06 -3.28 -3.10
N ALA A 27 6.66 -3.10 -4.29
CA ALA A 27 6.97 -4.15 -5.26
C ALA A 27 7.65 -5.39 -4.64
N PHE A 28 8.88 -5.28 -4.16
CA PHE A 28 9.64 -6.44 -3.67
C PHE A 28 9.31 -6.81 -2.21
N VAL A 29 8.80 -5.87 -1.45
CA VAL A 29 8.45 -6.04 -0.02
C VAL A 29 6.98 -6.40 0.18
N GLY A 30 6.18 -6.35 -0.87
CA GLY A 30 4.76 -6.71 -0.86
C GLY A 30 4.48 -8.22 -0.75
N THR A 31 5.51 -9.07 -0.84
CA THR A 31 5.38 -10.52 -0.71
C THR A 31 5.19 -10.99 0.73
N ALA A 32 5.66 -10.22 1.70
CA ALA A 32 5.53 -10.53 3.13
C ALA A 32 5.15 -9.28 3.94
N PRO A 33 4.02 -8.63 3.63
CA PRO A 33 3.69 -7.31 4.20
C PRO A 33 3.46 -7.36 5.71
N GLN A 34 3.01 -8.48 6.27
CA GLN A 34 2.85 -8.71 7.71
C GLN A 34 4.19 -8.68 8.47
N ALA A 35 5.31 -8.90 7.78
CA ALA A 35 6.64 -8.79 8.35
C ALA A 35 7.24 -7.40 8.08
N THR A 36 7.22 -6.96 6.82
CA THR A 36 7.88 -5.74 6.37
C THR A 36 7.21 -4.45 6.85
N TYR A 37 5.89 -4.45 7.04
CA TYR A 37 5.11 -3.29 7.53
C TYR A 37 4.52 -3.55 8.92
N ARG A 38 5.01 -4.56 9.62
CA ARG A 38 4.44 -5.08 10.86
C ARG A 38 4.09 -3.99 11.85
N TRP A 39 5.03 -3.11 12.14
CA TRP A 39 4.83 -2.08 13.14
C TRP A 39 3.64 -1.17 12.80
N LEU A 40 3.60 -0.63 11.58
CA LEU A 40 2.51 0.25 11.14
C LEU A 40 1.16 -0.46 11.21
N LEU A 41 1.08 -1.68 10.67
CA LEU A 41 -0.15 -2.44 10.61
C LEU A 41 -0.67 -2.83 12.00
N GLU A 42 0.23 -3.20 12.94
CA GLU A 42 -0.15 -3.46 14.32
C GLU A 42 -0.65 -2.20 15.05
N GLN A 43 -0.06 -1.02 14.76
CA GLN A 43 -0.59 0.23 15.32
C GLN A 43 -2.01 0.51 14.82
N LEU A 44 -2.30 0.26 13.55
CA LEU A 44 -3.66 0.40 13.00
C LEU A 44 -4.63 -0.62 13.63
N GLY A 45 -4.18 -1.85 13.86
CA GLY A 45 -4.94 -2.85 14.59
C GLY A 45 -5.26 -2.42 16.04
N ARG A 46 -4.29 -1.84 16.75
CA ARG A 46 -4.49 -1.29 18.11
C ARG A 46 -5.48 -0.11 18.13
N GLN A 47 -5.61 0.62 17.03
CA GLN A 47 -6.59 1.68 16.86
C GLN A 47 -7.99 1.17 16.49
N GLY A 48 -8.20 -0.15 16.47
CA GLY A 48 -9.50 -0.77 16.24
C GLY A 48 -9.81 -1.01 14.76
N TYR A 49 -8.83 -1.03 13.86
CA TYR A 49 -9.05 -1.42 12.47
C TYR A 49 -8.72 -2.90 12.26
N ALA A 50 -9.61 -3.63 11.61
CA ALA A 50 -9.27 -4.95 11.08
C ALA A 50 -8.35 -4.77 9.86
N VAL A 51 -7.16 -5.33 9.91
CA VAL A 51 -6.18 -5.23 8.83
C VAL A 51 -6.21 -6.51 8.02
N ILE A 52 -6.41 -6.39 6.71
CA ILE A 52 -6.27 -7.47 5.72
C ILE A 52 -5.13 -7.05 4.79
N SER A 53 -4.00 -7.69 4.93
CA SER A 53 -2.80 -7.41 4.13
C SER A 53 -2.62 -8.53 3.11
N THR A 54 -2.75 -8.18 1.83
CA THR A 54 -2.72 -9.16 0.73
C THR A 54 -1.35 -9.13 0.05
N PRO A 55 -0.53 -10.20 0.20
CA PRO A 55 0.74 -10.30 -0.49
C PRO A 55 0.55 -10.44 -1.99
N PHE A 56 1.50 -9.94 -2.78
CA PHE A 56 1.54 -10.17 -4.22
C PHE A 56 2.98 -10.23 -4.73
N LEU A 57 3.15 -10.88 -5.88
CA LEU A 57 4.39 -10.87 -6.63
C LEU A 57 4.36 -9.74 -7.66
N ASN A 58 5.47 -9.03 -7.79
CA ASN A 58 5.61 -8.00 -8.81
C ASN A 58 5.86 -8.67 -10.17
N THR A 59 4.83 -8.73 -10.99
CA THR A 59 4.88 -9.17 -12.39
C THR A 59 4.66 -7.97 -13.33
N PHE A 60 4.79 -8.15 -14.63
CA PHE A 60 4.55 -7.08 -15.60
C PHE A 60 3.07 -6.74 -15.79
N ASP A 61 2.15 -7.65 -15.46
CA ASP A 61 0.71 -7.41 -15.57
C ASP A 61 0.13 -6.90 -14.23
N HIS A 62 0.16 -5.58 -14.05
CA HIS A 62 -0.39 -4.91 -12.87
C HIS A 62 -1.93 -4.97 -12.83
N GLY A 63 -2.59 -5.12 -13.98
CA GLY A 63 -4.04 -5.34 -14.05
C GLY A 63 -4.43 -6.70 -13.48
N ALA A 64 -3.69 -7.75 -13.82
CA ALA A 64 -3.87 -9.09 -13.25
C ALA A 64 -3.57 -9.10 -11.73
N ILE A 65 -2.50 -8.42 -11.29
CA ILE A 65 -2.22 -8.26 -9.84
C ILE A 65 -3.40 -7.58 -9.13
N ALA A 66 -3.93 -6.49 -9.68
CA ALA A 66 -5.06 -5.77 -9.08
C ALA A 66 -6.30 -6.68 -8.92
N ARG A 67 -6.61 -7.50 -9.92
CA ARG A 67 -7.70 -8.48 -9.87
C ARG A 67 -7.45 -9.55 -8.82
N ASP A 68 -6.25 -10.13 -8.80
CA ASP A 68 -5.91 -11.23 -7.88
C ASP A 68 -5.96 -10.77 -6.42
N VAL A 69 -5.35 -9.63 -6.08
CA VAL A 69 -5.37 -9.13 -4.70
C VAL A 69 -6.77 -8.71 -4.26
N LEU A 70 -7.60 -8.19 -5.18
CA LEU A 70 -9.00 -7.88 -4.89
C LEU A 70 -9.79 -9.16 -4.59
N ASN A 71 -9.70 -10.18 -5.43
CA ASN A 71 -10.38 -11.46 -5.23
C ASN A 71 -9.99 -12.12 -3.89
N ARG A 72 -8.71 -12.12 -3.55
CA ARG A 72 -8.25 -12.66 -2.26
C ARG A 72 -8.73 -11.83 -1.07
N PHE A 73 -8.73 -10.51 -1.20
CA PHE A 73 -9.29 -9.64 -0.18
C PHE A 73 -10.79 -9.92 0.04
N GLU A 74 -11.59 -10.00 -1.02
CA GLU A 74 -13.03 -10.25 -0.95
C GLU A 74 -13.31 -11.64 -0.36
N THR A 75 -12.61 -12.68 -0.82
CA THR A 75 -12.72 -14.03 -0.25
C THR A 75 -12.37 -14.07 1.24
N THR A 76 -11.34 -13.33 1.64
CA THR A 76 -10.94 -13.19 3.05
C THR A 76 -12.06 -12.52 3.85
N LEU A 77 -12.60 -11.41 3.33
CA LEU A 77 -13.68 -10.66 3.95
C LEU A 77 -14.95 -11.51 4.14
N GLU A 78 -15.34 -12.29 3.13
CA GLU A 78 -16.47 -13.23 3.19
C GLU A 78 -16.26 -14.30 4.27
N ARG A 79 -15.07 -14.90 4.32
CA ARG A 79 -14.74 -15.89 5.36
C ARG A 79 -14.78 -15.31 6.77
N LEU A 80 -14.33 -14.08 6.96
CA LEU A 80 -14.37 -13.38 8.25
C LEU A 80 -15.82 -13.04 8.66
N LYS A 81 -16.67 -12.66 7.71
CA LYS A 81 -18.10 -12.41 7.95
C LYS A 81 -18.84 -13.73 8.30
N ALA A 82 -18.57 -14.80 7.55
CA ALA A 82 -19.20 -16.11 7.79
C ALA A 82 -18.84 -16.67 9.18
N LYS A 83 -17.64 -16.44 9.68
CA LYS A 83 -17.21 -16.83 11.03
C LYS A 83 -17.69 -15.90 12.14
N THR A 84 -18.51 -14.90 11.85
CA THR A 84 -18.97 -13.85 12.78
C THR A 84 -17.85 -13.07 13.48
N VAL A 85 -16.64 -13.15 12.95
CA VAL A 85 -15.46 -12.43 13.45
C VAL A 85 -15.60 -10.93 13.17
N LEU A 86 -16.13 -10.59 12.01
CA LEU A 86 -16.60 -9.24 11.69
C LEU A 86 -18.11 -9.20 11.98
N SER A 87 -18.52 -8.31 12.87
CA SER A 87 -19.94 -8.13 13.19
C SER A 87 -20.74 -7.88 11.91
N LYS A 88 -22.06 -8.18 11.92
CA LYS A 88 -22.99 -7.91 10.80
C LYS A 88 -23.12 -6.42 10.45
N ARG A 89 -22.41 -5.53 11.14
CA ARG A 89 -22.39 -4.09 10.84
C ARG A 89 -21.64 -3.84 9.54
N HIS A 90 -22.13 -2.92 8.76
CA HIS A 90 -21.44 -2.41 7.58
C HIS A 90 -20.24 -1.56 8.04
N LEU A 91 -19.04 -2.14 7.99
CA LEU A 91 -17.80 -1.46 8.37
C LEU A 91 -17.21 -0.74 7.16
N PRO A 92 -16.75 0.52 7.31
CA PRO A 92 -16.07 1.22 6.22
C PRO A 92 -14.77 0.49 5.85
N ILE A 93 -14.51 0.38 4.55
CA ILE A 93 -13.31 -0.24 4.01
C ILE A 93 -12.40 0.86 3.45
N TYR A 94 -11.14 0.85 3.86
CA TYR A 94 -10.10 1.76 3.38
C TYR A 94 -9.00 0.97 2.67
N GLY A 95 -8.53 1.49 1.53
CA GLY A 95 -7.30 1.00 0.92
C GLY A 95 -6.10 1.76 1.48
N ILE A 96 -5.04 1.05 1.85
CA ILE A 96 -3.74 1.67 2.16
C ILE A 96 -2.69 1.02 1.29
N GLY A 97 -2.04 1.82 0.44
CA GLY A 97 -0.97 1.37 -0.44
C GLY A 97 0.34 2.07 -0.15
N HIS A 98 1.44 1.36 -0.33
CA HIS A 98 2.78 1.94 -0.36
C HIS A 98 3.44 1.65 -1.72
N SER A 99 4.05 2.69 -2.32
CA SER A 99 4.80 2.53 -3.58
C SER A 99 3.94 1.88 -4.68
N MET A 100 4.32 0.72 -5.20
CA MET A 100 3.52 -0.05 -6.15
C MET A 100 2.12 -0.40 -5.62
N GLY A 101 1.96 -0.65 -4.32
CA GLY A 101 0.65 -0.89 -3.70
C GLY A 101 -0.33 0.27 -3.91
N CYS A 102 0.17 1.51 -4.03
CA CYS A 102 -0.65 2.66 -4.42
C CYS A 102 -1.20 2.49 -5.83
N LYS A 103 -0.34 2.14 -6.81
CA LYS A 103 -0.75 1.89 -8.19
C LYS A 103 -1.82 0.80 -8.25
N ILE A 104 -1.62 -0.30 -7.52
CA ILE A 104 -2.58 -1.41 -7.49
C ILE A 104 -3.93 -0.96 -6.90
N HIS A 105 -3.97 -0.19 -5.81
CA HIS A 105 -5.23 0.38 -5.29
C HIS A 105 -5.92 1.34 -6.27
N LEU A 106 -5.15 2.14 -6.99
CA LEU A 106 -5.68 3.02 -8.03
C LEU A 106 -6.28 2.21 -9.20
N LEU A 107 -5.62 1.13 -9.62
CA LEU A 107 -6.14 0.22 -10.63
C LEU A 107 -7.41 -0.50 -10.14
N ILE A 108 -7.44 -0.96 -8.89
CA ILE A 108 -8.65 -1.55 -8.30
C ILE A 108 -9.82 -0.58 -8.39
N GLY A 109 -9.65 0.67 -7.95
CA GLY A 109 -10.73 1.66 -7.98
C GLY A 109 -11.06 2.22 -9.38
N SER A 110 -10.26 1.89 -10.41
CA SER A 110 -10.49 2.30 -11.80
C SER A 110 -11.10 1.19 -12.67
N LEU A 111 -10.81 -0.08 -12.33
CA LEU A 111 -11.16 -1.23 -13.19
C LEU A 111 -12.32 -2.07 -12.62
N PHE A 112 -12.57 -1.97 -11.32
CA PHE A 112 -13.56 -2.82 -10.64
C PHE A 112 -14.56 -1.98 -9.85
N PRO A 113 -15.84 -2.39 -9.80
CA PRO A 113 -16.86 -1.74 -8.98
C PRO A 113 -16.64 -2.09 -7.50
N VAL A 114 -15.88 -1.28 -6.80
CA VAL A 114 -15.56 -1.49 -5.39
C VAL A 114 -16.06 -0.34 -4.52
N GLU A 115 -16.62 -0.66 -3.36
CA GLU A 115 -16.97 0.32 -2.36
C GLU A 115 -15.81 0.53 -1.39
N ARG A 116 -15.28 1.76 -1.35
CA ARG A 116 -14.23 2.18 -0.41
C ARG A 116 -14.61 3.52 0.22
N ALA A 117 -14.42 3.62 1.53
CA ALA A 117 -14.58 4.88 2.26
C ALA A 117 -13.47 5.88 1.92
N GLY A 118 -12.36 5.39 1.40
CA GLY A 118 -11.25 6.18 0.89
C GLY A 118 -9.96 5.38 0.74
N ASN A 119 -8.95 6.00 0.13
CA ASN A 119 -7.62 5.43 -0.02
C ASN A 119 -6.55 6.33 0.59
N ILE A 120 -5.53 5.70 1.19
CA ILE A 120 -4.28 6.33 1.65
C ILE A 120 -3.15 5.80 0.77
N LEU A 121 -2.50 6.68 0.05
CA LEU A 121 -1.49 6.37 -0.94
C LEU A 121 -0.15 6.96 -0.50
N ILE A 122 0.78 6.10 -0.10
CA ILE A 122 2.05 6.48 0.52
C ILE A 122 3.17 6.27 -0.49
N SER A 123 3.93 7.33 -0.82
CA SER A 123 5.07 7.28 -1.75
C SER A 123 4.68 6.68 -3.11
N PHE A 124 3.65 7.24 -3.73
CA PHE A 124 3.19 6.76 -5.05
C PHE A 124 4.28 6.88 -6.09
N ASN A 125 4.45 5.84 -6.88
CA ASN A 125 5.21 5.89 -8.12
C ASN A 125 4.57 5.05 -9.23
N ASN A 126 4.87 5.43 -10.48
CA ASN A 126 4.34 4.81 -11.69
C ASN A 126 5.38 4.93 -12.83
N TYR A 127 6.57 4.38 -12.59
CA TYR A 127 7.64 4.38 -13.57
C TYR A 127 7.46 3.30 -14.63
N PRO A 128 7.99 3.51 -15.85
CA PRO A 128 8.10 2.46 -16.85
C PRO A 128 9.04 1.34 -16.38
N ALA A 129 8.88 0.15 -16.96
CA ALA A 129 9.54 -1.06 -16.49
C ALA A 129 11.08 -0.92 -16.51
N ASN A 130 11.65 -0.29 -17.52
CA ASN A 130 13.10 -0.06 -17.65
C ASN A 130 13.69 0.86 -16.55
N ARG A 131 12.87 1.71 -15.93
CA ARG A 131 13.29 2.53 -14.78
C ARG A 131 12.99 1.91 -13.44
N ALA A 132 11.95 1.05 -13.39
CA ALA A 132 11.51 0.42 -12.15
C ALA A 132 12.31 -0.84 -11.81
N ILE A 133 12.87 -1.53 -12.82
CA ILE A 133 13.60 -2.78 -12.66
C ILE A 133 15.07 -2.54 -13.05
N PRO A 134 16.02 -2.58 -12.08
CA PRO A 134 17.43 -2.47 -12.38
C PRO A 134 17.89 -3.54 -13.38
N PHE A 135 18.74 -3.15 -14.32
CA PHE A 135 19.35 -4.03 -15.33
C PHE A 135 18.37 -4.66 -16.35
N LEU A 136 17.10 -4.24 -16.39
CA LEU A 136 16.13 -4.81 -17.34
C LEU A 136 16.65 -4.73 -18.79
N ASP A 137 17.26 -3.61 -19.17
CA ASP A 137 17.81 -3.39 -20.52
C ASP A 137 18.96 -4.37 -20.88
N GLN A 138 19.63 -4.96 -19.87
CA GLN A 138 20.67 -5.96 -20.09
C GLN A 138 20.10 -7.35 -20.35
N PHE A 139 18.87 -7.61 -19.92
CA PHE A 139 18.18 -8.88 -20.13
C PHE A 139 17.27 -8.88 -21.38
N ALA A 140 17.08 -7.72 -22.00
CA ALA A 140 16.35 -7.59 -23.26
C ALA A 140 17.36 -7.65 -24.43
N PRO A 141 17.63 -8.82 -25.03
CA PRO A 141 18.69 -8.99 -26.04
C PRO A 141 18.39 -8.29 -27.37
N ASN A 142 17.22 -7.67 -27.50
CA ASN A 142 16.82 -6.93 -28.70
C ASN A 142 16.07 -5.65 -28.31
N PRO A 143 16.54 -4.45 -28.75
CA PRO A 143 15.84 -3.17 -28.53
C PRO A 143 14.41 -3.12 -29.06
N ALA A 144 14.03 -4.07 -29.93
CA ALA A 144 12.67 -4.18 -30.46
C ALA A 144 11.67 -4.79 -29.45
N PHE A 145 12.11 -5.41 -28.37
CA PHE A 145 11.24 -5.88 -27.28
C PHE A 145 11.16 -4.81 -26.20
N ASN A 146 10.22 -3.88 -26.39
CA ASN A 146 9.89 -2.89 -25.36
C ASN A 146 9.10 -3.60 -24.25
N ILE A 147 9.81 -4.10 -23.24
CA ILE A 147 9.16 -4.71 -22.06
C ILE A 147 8.57 -3.59 -21.23
N GLU A 148 7.24 -3.56 -21.12
CA GLU A 148 6.54 -2.55 -20.34
C GLU A 148 5.49 -3.21 -19.44
N PHE A 149 5.09 -2.50 -18.38
CA PHE A 149 4.00 -2.91 -17.51
C PHE A 149 2.64 -2.78 -18.23
N THR A 150 1.71 -3.66 -17.87
CA THR A 150 0.34 -3.60 -18.34
C THR A 150 -0.62 -3.35 -17.17
N PRO A 151 -1.35 -2.23 -17.11
CA PRO A 151 -1.21 -1.08 -18.01
C PRO A 151 0.13 -0.33 -17.84
N SER A 152 0.60 0.27 -18.92
CA SER A 152 1.77 1.17 -18.93
C SER A 152 1.56 2.37 -18.01
N PRO A 153 2.60 3.14 -17.67
CA PRO A 153 2.44 4.36 -16.87
C PRO A 153 1.44 5.36 -17.48
N LEU A 154 1.45 5.54 -18.78
CA LEU A 154 0.53 6.44 -19.47
C LEU A 154 -0.91 5.93 -19.39
N GLU A 155 -1.15 4.67 -19.74
CA GLU A 155 -2.48 4.05 -19.65
C GLU A 155 -3.00 4.04 -18.22
N THR A 156 -2.13 3.82 -17.22
CA THR A 156 -2.49 3.91 -15.80
C THR A 156 -3.01 5.30 -15.45
N ASN A 157 -2.30 6.36 -15.86
CA ASN A 157 -2.72 7.74 -15.61
C ASN A 157 -4.05 8.07 -16.31
N GLU A 158 -4.25 7.58 -17.53
CA GLU A 158 -5.53 7.73 -18.24
C GLU A 158 -6.69 7.00 -17.56
N LEU A 159 -6.46 5.77 -17.09
CA LEU A 159 -7.46 5.02 -16.33
C LEU A 159 -7.86 5.76 -15.05
N ILE A 160 -6.89 6.28 -14.30
CA ILE A 160 -7.15 7.05 -13.10
C ILE A 160 -7.95 8.31 -13.43
N ALA A 161 -7.54 9.07 -14.44
CA ALA A 161 -8.20 10.30 -14.83
C ALA A 161 -9.66 10.09 -15.30
N LYS A 162 -9.92 8.97 -15.98
CA LYS A 162 -11.23 8.71 -16.61
C LYS A 162 -12.17 7.86 -15.75
N ARG A 163 -11.64 6.91 -14.95
CA ARG A 163 -12.43 5.83 -14.35
C ARG A 163 -12.28 5.65 -12.83
N TYR A 164 -11.28 6.25 -12.19
CA TYR A 164 -11.10 6.08 -10.74
C TYR A 164 -12.28 6.66 -9.96
N GLU A 165 -12.90 5.86 -9.08
CA GLU A 165 -14.16 6.21 -8.41
C GLU A 165 -14.04 6.46 -6.91
N ILE A 166 -12.90 6.18 -6.30
CA ILE A 166 -12.71 6.39 -4.86
C ILE A 166 -12.45 7.88 -4.61
N ARG A 167 -13.44 8.55 -4.03
CA ARG A 167 -13.44 10.01 -3.94
C ARG A 167 -12.48 10.57 -2.90
N ARG A 168 -12.46 9.99 -1.69
CA ARG A 168 -11.67 10.49 -0.56
C ARG A 168 -10.27 9.88 -0.58
N ASN A 169 -9.24 10.72 -0.75
CA ASN A 169 -7.86 10.26 -0.85
C ASN A 169 -6.92 11.07 0.05
N LEU A 170 -6.02 10.35 0.75
CA LEU A 170 -4.85 10.93 1.40
C LEU A 170 -3.60 10.50 0.63
N LEU A 171 -2.85 11.48 0.14
CA LEU A 171 -1.56 11.27 -0.51
C LEU A 171 -0.46 11.65 0.48
N ILE A 172 0.45 10.73 0.77
CA ILE A 172 1.59 10.97 1.65
C ILE A 172 2.87 10.81 0.84
N LYS A 173 3.72 11.84 0.88
CA LYS A 173 5.08 11.81 0.34
C LYS A 173 6.09 12.14 1.42
N PHE A 174 7.35 11.74 1.22
CA PHE A 174 8.43 12.06 2.14
C PHE A 174 9.42 13.04 1.53
N THR A 175 10.07 13.84 2.39
CA THR A 175 11.01 14.91 1.96
C THR A 175 12.19 14.38 1.16
N ASP A 176 12.68 13.19 1.52
CA ASP A 176 13.88 12.59 0.94
C ASP A 176 13.56 11.38 0.02
N ASP A 177 12.32 11.31 -0.47
CA ASP A 177 11.87 10.31 -1.43
C ASP A 177 12.10 10.81 -2.86
N THR A 178 13.18 10.35 -3.48
CA THR A 178 13.61 10.77 -4.82
C THR A 178 12.85 10.09 -5.96
N ILE A 179 12.05 9.06 -5.66
CA ILE A 179 11.27 8.31 -6.65
C ILE A 179 9.76 8.54 -6.51
N ASP A 180 9.34 9.45 -5.65
CA ASP A 180 7.94 9.80 -5.44
C ASP A 180 7.36 10.60 -6.62
N GLN A 181 6.17 10.21 -7.07
CA GLN A 181 5.40 10.87 -8.12
C GLN A 181 4.04 11.37 -7.62
N THR A 182 3.87 11.53 -6.31
CA THR A 182 2.62 11.98 -5.67
C THR A 182 2.14 13.33 -6.22
N ALA A 183 3.04 14.23 -6.62
CA ALA A 183 2.67 15.54 -7.14
C ALA A 183 1.82 15.44 -8.42
N SER A 184 2.22 14.59 -9.37
CA SER A 184 1.46 14.36 -10.61
C SER A 184 0.12 13.68 -10.36
N LEU A 185 0.09 12.67 -9.49
CA LEU A 185 -1.15 12.01 -9.10
C LEU A 185 -2.11 12.97 -8.42
N SER A 186 -1.60 13.84 -7.54
CA SER A 186 -2.41 14.84 -6.85
C SER A 186 -3.16 15.74 -7.82
N GLN A 187 -2.51 16.21 -8.88
CA GLN A 187 -3.14 17.05 -9.90
C GLN A 187 -4.32 16.32 -10.58
N VAL A 188 -4.11 15.07 -10.97
CA VAL A 188 -5.16 14.25 -11.62
C VAL A 188 -6.34 14.03 -10.66
N LEU A 189 -6.07 13.66 -9.42
CA LEU A 189 -7.13 13.36 -8.45
C LEU A 189 -7.87 14.63 -7.99
N GLN A 190 -7.20 15.78 -7.85
CA GLN A 190 -7.84 17.05 -7.50
C GLN A 190 -8.77 17.56 -8.61
N GLN A 191 -8.40 17.36 -9.89
CA GLN A 191 -9.27 17.65 -11.01
C GLN A 191 -10.53 16.78 -11.00
N ARG A 192 -10.37 15.48 -10.68
CA ARG A 192 -11.47 14.52 -10.65
C ARG A 192 -12.37 14.67 -9.43
N PHE A 193 -11.79 14.96 -8.27
CA PHE A 193 -12.49 15.06 -6.99
C PHE A 193 -12.07 16.33 -6.22
N PRO A 194 -12.54 17.50 -6.64
CA PRO A 194 -12.23 18.76 -5.94
C PRO A 194 -12.55 18.68 -4.45
N ASN A 195 -11.62 19.14 -3.61
CA ASN A 195 -11.74 19.16 -2.14
C ASN A 195 -11.80 17.79 -1.43
N MET A 196 -11.58 16.68 -2.15
CA MET A 196 -11.61 15.32 -1.57
C MET A 196 -10.23 14.67 -1.51
N VAL A 197 -9.19 15.41 -1.86
CA VAL A 197 -7.81 14.94 -1.90
C VAL A 197 -6.95 15.78 -0.94
N THR A 198 -6.37 15.10 0.04
CA THR A 198 -5.43 15.70 1.00
C THR A 198 -4.02 15.27 0.63
N VAL A 199 -3.07 16.19 0.61
CA VAL A 199 -1.64 15.90 0.41
C VAL A 199 -0.87 16.25 1.68
N GLN A 200 -0.07 15.32 2.18
CA GLN A 200 0.82 15.51 3.31
C GLN A 200 2.27 15.24 2.91
N THR A 201 3.16 16.16 3.28
CA THR A 201 4.60 15.95 3.15
C THR A 201 5.17 15.70 4.53
N LEU A 202 5.78 14.54 4.74
CA LEU A 202 6.36 14.12 6.00
C LEU A 202 7.89 14.02 5.88
N ARG A 203 8.59 14.03 7.01
CA ARG A 203 10.02 13.69 7.03
C ARG A 203 10.20 12.21 6.75
N GLY A 204 11.35 11.86 6.15
CA GLY A 204 11.71 10.49 5.84
C GLY A 204 11.94 10.26 4.36
N ASN A 205 12.03 9.00 3.98
CA ASN A 205 12.34 8.56 2.61
C ASN A 205 11.35 7.47 2.16
N HIS A 206 11.57 6.95 0.95
CA HIS A 206 10.71 5.92 0.35
C HIS A 206 10.49 4.69 1.24
N LEU A 207 11.46 4.33 2.08
CA LEU A 207 11.43 3.14 2.94
C LEU A 207 10.86 3.41 4.34
N THR A 208 10.53 4.65 4.67
CA THR A 208 9.99 5.01 5.99
C THR A 208 8.80 4.14 6.44
N PRO A 209 7.85 3.72 5.56
CA PRO A 209 6.74 2.86 5.98
C PRO A 209 7.14 1.43 6.40
N LEU A 210 8.35 0.99 6.03
CA LEU A 210 8.90 -0.33 6.34
C LEU A 210 9.44 -0.37 7.78
N GLY A 211 8.65 -0.03 8.75
CA GLY A 211 9.06 -0.06 10.16
C GLY A 211 9.46 -1.46 10.59
N GLN A 212 10.74 -1.70 10.63
CA GLN A 212 11.28 -2.97 11.05
C GLN A 212 11.55 -2.96 12.56
N ASP A 213 10.78 -3.70 13.31
CA ASP A 213 11.26 -4.33 14.54
C ASP A 213 12.21 -5.45 14.13
N ILE A 214 13.35 -5.10 13.50
CA ILE A 214 14.34 -6.10 13.14
C ILE A 214 15.25 -6.34 14.33
N ASN A 215 14.90 -7.32 15.13
CA ASN A 215 15.86 -8.14 15.86
C ASN A 215 16.53 -9.13 14.86
N TRP A 216 17.08 -8.61 13.77
CA TRP A 216 17.85 -9.41 12.85
C TRP A 216 19.27 -9.59 13.41
N ARG A 217 19.62 -10.81 13.69
CA ARG A 217 21.02 -11.20 13.97
C ARG A 217 21.72 -11.39 12.63
N SER A 218 22.74 -10.57 12.35
CA SER A 218 23.62 -10.72 11.19
C SER A 218 24.21 -12.13 11.16
N GLY A 219 24.06 -12.85 10.06
CA GLY A 219 24.71 -14.14 9.88
C GLY A 219 24.08 -15.14 8.91
N GLN A 220 22.96 -14.85 8.28
CA GLN A 220 22.38 -15.75 7.29
C GLN A 220 22.01 -15.00 6.02
N VAL A 221 22.71 -15.32 4.94
CA VAL A 221 22.50 -14.93 3.53
C VAL A 221 22.16 -13.43 3.32
N PHE A 222 23.11 -12.70 2.73
CA PHE A 222 22.98 -11.30 2.34
C PHE A 222 21.79 -11.15 1.38
N THR A 223 20.73 -10.54 1.87
CA THR A 223 19.56 -10.15 1.07
C THR A 223 19.57 -8.62 0.92
N PRO A 224 18.86 -8.03 -0.07
CA PRO A 224 18.67 -6.58 -0.14
C PRO A 224 18.16 -5.96 1.18
N PHE A 225 17.60 -6.76 2.08
CA PHE A 225 17.16 -6.37 3.41
C PHE A 225 18.30 -6.15 4.42
N ASP A 226 19.47 -6.78 4.23
CA ASP A 226 20.62 -6.59 5.12
C ASP A 226 21.25 -5.20 4.99
N ALA A 227 21.21 -4.61 3.79
CA ALA A 227 21.62 -3.23 3.56
C ALA A 227 20.67 -2.22 4.24
N ILE A 228 19.40 -2.55 4.37
CA ILE A 228 18.37 -1.76 5.05
C ILE A 228 18.55 -1.83 6.58
N GLY A 229 18.99 -2.96 7.12
CA GLY A 229 19.08 -3.21 8.57
C GLY A 229 20.12 -2.38 9.32
N GLN A 230 21.15 -1.87 8.67
CA GLN A 230 22.23 -1.11 9.34
C GLN A 230 21.94 0.40 9.51
N TRP A 231 20.98 0.97 8.79
CA TRP A 231 20.72 2.42 8.76
C TRP A 231 19.62 2.92 9.71
N ILE A 232 18.94 2.04 10.46
CA ILE A 232 17.57 2.29 10.92
C ILE A 232 17.40 2.38 12.44
N LYS A 233 18.25 2.98 13.27
CA LYS A 233 18.00 2.81 14.71
C LYS A 233 17.32 3.95 15.50
N GLN A 234 17.28 5.18 15.10
CA GLN A 234 16.65 6.23 15.94
C GLN A 234 15.76 7.24 15.19
N GLU A 235 16.12 7.68 14.01
CA GLU A 235 15.32 8.65 13.23
C GLU A 235 14.05 8.02 12.65
N VAL A 236 14.13 6.75 12.29
CA VAL A 236 13.04 6.00 11.67
C VAL A 236 11.80 5.90 12.57
N TYR A 237 11.97 5.67 13.87
CA TYR A 237 10.82 5.59 14.77
C TYR A 237 10.07 6.91 14.92
N ARG A 238 10.76 8.05 14.85
CA ARG A 238 10.13 9.38 14.89
C ARG A 238 9.29 9.61 13.63
N ASP A 239 9.86 9.31 12.47
CA ASP A 239 9.23 9.54 11.17
C ASP A 239 8.07 8.56 10.95
N LEU A 240 8.25 7.32 11.37
CA LEU A 240 7.20 6.30 11.38
C LEU A 240 6.05 6.65 12.33
N ASN A 241 6.33 7.22 13.51
CA ASN A 241 5.29 7.73 14.41
C ASN A 241 4.55 8.92 13.81
N GLN A 242 5.23 9.78 13.05
CA GLN A 242 4.59 10.87 12.32
C GLN A 242 3.64 10.31 11.24
N LEU A 243 4.10 9.35 10.44
CA LEU A 243 3.28 8.64 9.46
C LEU A 243 2.02 8.03 10.11
N LYS A 244 2.22 7.28 11.21
CA LYS A 244 1.10 6.68 11.97
C LYS A 244 0.07 7.73 12.37
N ARG A 245 0.50 8.86 12.95
CA ARG A 245 -0.41 9.91 13.40
C ARG A 245 -1.24 10.50 12.26
N GLU A 246 -0.61 10.79 11.12
CA GLU A 246 -1.34 11.35 9.98
C GLU A 246 -2.34 10.34 9.38
N VAL A 247 -1.96 9.07 9.29
CA VAL A 247 -2.86 8.00 8.85
C VAL A 247 -4.06 7.87 9.80
N ILE A 248 -3.82 7.81 11.12
CA ILE A 248 -4.89 7.67 12.12
C ILE A 248 -5.82 8.89 12.11
N ARG A 249 -5.27 10.12 12.10
CA ARG A 249 -6.05 11.36 12.05
C ARG A 249 -6.95 11.43 10.82
N TRP A 250 -6.47 10.95 9.68
CA TRP A 250 -7.27 10.95 8.47
C TRP A 250 -8.36 9.87 8.49
N LEU A 251 -8.08 8.68 9.02
CA LEU A 251 -9.06 7.60 9.18
C LEU A 251 -10.15 7.96 10.20
N ASP A 252 -9.77 8.61 11.31
CA ASP A 252 -10.64 8.99 12.41
C ASP A 252 -10.18 10.34 12.99
N PRO A 253 -10.78 11.46 12.53
CA PRO A 253 -10.40 12.80 12.99
C PRO A 253 -10.58 13.05 14.48
N PHE A 254 -11.35 12.23 15.17
CA PHE A 254 -11.62 12.34 16.60
C PHE A 254 -10.82 11.34 17.46
N ALA A 255 -10.01 10.50 16.85
CA ALA A 255 -9.16 9.56 17.59
C ALA A 255 -8.11 10.32 18.43
N PRO A 256 -7.89 9.95 19.70
CA PRO A 256 -6.73 10.41 20.44
C PRO A 256 -5.45 9.88 19.76
N VAL A 257 -4.52 10.78 19.45
CA VAL A 257 -3.30 10.48 18.66
C VAL A 257 -2.06 10.54 19.55
#